data_2c85f1bf357d08f87123b62c930a594d
#
_entry.id   2c85f1bf357d08f87123b62c930a594d
#
_cell.length_a   1.000
_cell.length_b   1.000
_cell.length_c   1.000
_cell.angle_alpha   90.00
_cell.angle_beta   90.00
_cell.angle_gamma   90.00
#
_symmetry.space_group_name_H-M   'P 1'
#
loop_
_entity.id
_entity.type
_entity.pdbx_description
1 polymer ?
#
loop_
_entity_poly.entity_id
_entity_poly.type
_entity_poly.pdbx_seq_one_letter_code
_entity_poly.pdbx_strand_id
1 'polypeptide(L)'
;MTDYKTIRGKKVKFFETDLSSGEAEGQLFFSDTSKEMKIAVSSSAWHSEAPLITARQALGGIGTQTANLAVGGYVTAESTLVEEYSGSSWAAGGALPAGRQSGGAFGTQTSGVYAGGGVSPNSTASNSTQEYDGSSWTNGGNLNTARDQTSGAGTESAGLCCGGTPNGSAQEDTSEEYNGSTWTEGNNLATAVRSVQNSSLGIQTAALLVGGNSGSATSGVQSYDGTTWTAGTALPAARFTLATSGTQTAGMAFGGNDGSNIKNTSFNFDGSSWTATPNLSTARDGLGGSPSGSNTAAVASGGRQPGPANSSLTEEFNITALTITAGAFSSGTNNPQTATFGGYAGTQTAALMMGGQPNPTVKTIEYNGSAFSDGGDLPSLAHYNAAGFGTQTAGAICGGITHPGGPTGYGPLKTTLEYDGSSWSEGGALNIEKYLHAAAGTQTAGLAFAGHVTPSVPALQDTSEEYNGSSWTSGGDMNTARRNVAGTGTQTAALACAGYSPGSSPDFPLANESYNGSSWTSNPNQNFIRSNAVASGPYSSAISVAGASPAPAALDQTLDQWNGTIWSTGPAMAARRYQPGHGGGGIGTSLLVSGGHTGSAYSNATEEFTPESTSLNLKTITDS
;
A
#
# COMPACT_ATOMS: atom_id res chain seq x y z
N MET A 1 25.16 14.81 -34.31
CA MET A 1 24.25 15.86 -33.81
C MET A 1 23.34 16.24 -34.96
N THR A 2 22.20 15.60 -35.05
CA THR A 2 21.18 15.92 -36.04
C THR A 2 20.39 17.15 -35.57
N ASP A 3 20.11 18.04 -36.48
CA ASP A 3 19.59 19.39 -36.27
C ASP A 3 18.18 19.39 -35.60
N TYR A 4 18.10 19.73 -34.33
CA TYR A 4 16.83 20.00 -33.61
C TYR A 4 16.23 21.38 -33.94
N LYS A 5 16.60 22.00 -35.06
CA LYS A 5 16.13 23.34 -35.47
C LYS A 5 14.67 23.46 -35.85
N THR A 6 13.91 22.37 -35.87
CA THR A 6 12.51 22.37 -36.34
C THR A 6 11.45 22.37 -35.23
N ILE A 7 11.81 22.28 -33.95
CA ILE A 7 10.83 22.40 -32.86
C ILE A 7 10.54 23.89 -32.61
N ARG A 8 9.57 24.45 -33.34
CA ARG A 8 9.15 25.83 -33.14
C ARG A 8 8.29 25.97 -31.88
N GLY A 9 8.77 26.75 -30.93
CA GLY A 9 7.95 27.34 -29.87
C GLY A 9 8.08 26.77 -28.45
N LYS A 10 8.91 25.74 -28.19
CA LYS A 10 9.19 25.25 -26.82
C LYS A 10 10.68 25.14 -26.57
N LYS A 11 11.13 25.60 -25.39
CA LYS A 11 12.52 25.42 -24.99
C LYS A 11 12.74 23.97 -24.56
N VAL A 12 13.67 23.27 -25.22
CA VAL A 12 14.18 21.98 -24.75
C VAL A 12 15.18 22.24 -23.65
N LYS A 13 14.95 21.72 -22.47
CA LYS A 13 15.89 21.80 -21.34
C LYS A 13 16.75 20.55 -21.32
N PHE A 14 18.01 20.72 -20.98
CA PHE A 14 18.94 19.64 -20.69
C PHE A 14 18.99 19.41 -19.19
N PHE A 15 18.93 18.17 -18.76
CA PHE A 15 19.09 17.79 -17.37
C PHE A 15 20.14 16.69 -17.25
N GLU A 16 21.05 16.83 -16.30
CA GLU A 16 22.09 15.83 -16.00
C GLU A 16 21.49 14.55 -15.40
N THR A 17 20.36 14.68 -14.74
CA THR A 17 19.56 13.58 -14.20
C THR A 17 18.11 13.69 -14.70
N ASP A 18 17.36 12.59 -14.68
CA ASP A 18 15.93 12.64 -14.99
C ASP A 18 15.18 13.53 -13.98
N LEU A 19 14.16 14.25 -14.47
CA LEU A 19 13.38 15.19 -13.67
C LEU A 19 12.67 14.49 -12.50
N SER A 20 12.57 15.18 -11.36
CA SER A 20 11.79 14.72 -10.22
C SER A 20 10.27 14.96 -10.39
N SER A 21 9.46 14.25 -9.61
CA SER A 21 8.00 14.11 -9.78
C SER A 21 7.15 15.40 -9.80
N GLY A 22 7.66 16.54 -9.39
CA GLY A 22 6.88 17.80 -9.35
C GLY A 22 7.06 18.71 -10.56
N GLU A 23 8.04 18.45 -11.41
CA GLU A 23 8.51 19.44 -12.40
C GLU A 23 8.28 19.03 -13.86
N ALA A 24 7.92 17.80 -14.13
CA ALA A 24 8.12 17.18 -15.44
C ALA A 24 6.88 16.99 -16.30
N GLU A 25 5.65 17.04 -15.76
CA GLU A 25 4.46 16.68 -16.53
C GLU A 25 4.29 17.57 -17.77
N GLY A 26 4.17 16.93 -18.93
CA GLY A 26 4.04 17.60 -20.22
C GLY A 26 5.31 18.29 -20.71
N GLN A 27 6.42 18.24 -19.97
CA GLN A 27 7.69 18.82 -20.42
C GLN A 27 8.44 17.86 -21.34
N LEU A 28 8.91 18.40 -22.45
CA LEU A 28 9.85 17.75 -23.34
C LEU A 28 11.27 18.12 -22.91
N PHE A 29 12.10 17.12 -22.64
CA PHE A 29 13.49 17.34 -22.20
C PHE A 29 14.43 16.27 -22.78
N PHE A 30 15.73 16.59 -22.82
CA PHE A 30 16.77 15.63 -23.13
C PHE A 30 17.37 15.09 -21.83
N SER A 31 17.34 13.75 -21.66
CA SER A 31 17.98 13.07 -20.55
C SER A 31 19.45 12.83 -20.88
N ASP A 32 20.35 13.43 -20.11
CA ASP A 32 21.79 13.20 -20.29
C ASP A 32 22.22 11.82 -19.77
N THR A 33 21.44 11.24 -18.86
CA THR A 33 21.67 9.88 -18.35
C THR A 33 21.43 8.82 -19.42
N SER A 34 20.27 8.84 -20.11
CA SER A 34 19.93 7.87 -21.15
C SER A 34 20.29 8.30 -22.58
N LYS A 35 20.75 9.56 -22.76
CA LYS A 35 21.05 10.18 -24.07
C LYS A 35 19.86 10.20 -25.03
N GLU A 36 18.64 10.36 -24.50
CA GLU A 36 17.38 10.30 -25.24
C GLU A 36 16.49 11.50 -24.97
N MET A 37 15.62 11.82 -25.94
CA MET A 37 14.54 12.76 -25.74
C MET A 37 13.39 12.08 -25.00
N LYS A 38 12.93 12.68 -23.91
CA LYS A 38 11.85 12.17 -23.06
C LYS A 38 10.75 13.21 -22.89
N ILE A 39 9.54 12.70 -22.68
CA ILE A 39 8.39 13.48 -22.25
C ILE A 39 7.79 12.80 -21.02
N ALA A 40 7.54 13.56 -19.96
CA ALA A 40 6.77 13.07 -18.84
C ALA A 40 5.28 13.10 -19.19
N VAL A 41 4.62 11.95 -19.10
CA VAL A 41 3.18 11.82 -19.33
C VAL A 41 2.51 11.36 -18.05
N SER A 42 1.34 11.95 -17.75
CA SER A 42 0.49 11.44 -16.70
C SER A 42 -0.18 10.15 -17.14
N SER A 43 -0.32 9.20 -16.24
CA SER A 43 -1.23 8.08 -16.37
C SER A 43 -2.38 8.26 -15.39
N SER A 44 -3.58 7.91 -15.82
CA SER A 44 -4.76 7.92 -14.95
C SER A 44 -5.33 6.52 -14.84
N ALA A 45 -5.77 6.13 -13.64
CA ALA A 45 -6.40 4.83 -13.41
C ALA A 45 -7.31 4.88 -12.18
N TRP A 46 -8.30 3.97 -12.16
CA TRP A 46 -9.01 3.58 -10.96
C TRP A 46 -8.33 2.37 -10.34
N HIS A 47 -8.11 2.41 -9.02
CA HIS A 47 -7.51 1.34 -8.23
C HIS A 47 -8.50 0.87 -7.17
N SER A 48 -8.58 -0.43 -6.96
CA SER A 48 -9.41 -1.00 -5.89
C SER A 48 -8.75 -0.79 -4.53
N GLU A 49 -9.54 -0.33 -3.56
CA GLU A 49 -9.13 -0.05 -2.19
C GLU A 49 -9.97 -0.86 -1.19
N ALA A 50 -9.67 -0.73 0.10
CA ALA A 50 -10.42 -1.40 1.16
C ALA A 50 -11.92 -1.10 1.02
N PRO A 51 -12.79 -2.12 1.03
CA PRO A 51 -14.22 -1.94 0.83
C PRO A 51 -14.88 -1.29 2.07
N LEU A 52 -16.05 -0.68 1.86
CA LEU A 52 -16.95 -0.31 2.96
C LEU A 52 -17.21 -1.52 3.86
N ILE A 53 -17.35 -1.29 5.16
CA ILE A 53 -17.71 -2.30 6.14
C ILE A 53 -19.10 -2.89 5.80
N THR A 54 -20.04 -2.03 5.34
CA THR A 54 -21.38 -2.44 4.98
C THR A 54 -21.72 -2.04 3.55
N ALA A 55 -22.05 -3.02 2.71
CA ALA A 55 -22.50 -2.81 1.33
C ALA A 55 -23.82 -2.03 1.31
N ARG A 56 -23.89 -0.90 0.60
CA ARG A 56 -25.08 -0.04 0.49
C ARG A 56 -25.07 0.85 -0.75
N GLN A 57 -26.26 1.26 -1.17
CA GLN A 57 -26.47 2.17 -2.29
C GLN A 57 -27.13 3.48 -1.84
N ALA A 58 -27.23 4.46 -2.74
CA ALA A 58 -27.90 5.74 -2.50
C ALA A 58 -27.39 6.48 -1.26
N LEU A 59 -26.11 6.27 -0.93
CA LEU A 59 -25.40 6.93 0.17
C LEU A 59 -24.91 8.32 -0.24
N GLY A 60 -24.68 9.21 0.73
CA GLY A 60 -23.98 10.46 0.53
C GLY A 60 -22.46 10.27 0.61
N GLY A 61 -21.72 10.91 -0.29
CA GLY A 61 -20.26 11.04 -0.22
C GLY A 61 -19.88 12.46 0.21
N ILE A 62 -19.00 12.62 1.20
CA ILE A 62 -18.53 13.93 1.71
C ILE A 62 -17.01 13.90 1.84
N GLY A 63 -16.34 14.98 1.41
CA GLY A 63 -14.90 15.14 1.63
C GLY A 63 -14.05 14.87 0.38
N THR A 64 -12.82 14.47 0.61
CA THR A 64 -11.78 14.26 -0.41
C THR A 64 -11.50 12.78 -0.63
N GLN A 65 -10.58 12.43 -1.54
CA GLN A 65 -10.14 11.06 -1.75
C GLN A 65 -9.57 10.41 -0.48
N THR A 66 -8.73 11.12 0.25
CA THR A 66 -8.00 10.57 1.42
C THR A 66 -8.69 10.82 2.76
N ALA A 67 -9.80 11.57 2.77
CA ALA A 67 -10.60 11.88 3.94
C ALA A 67 -12.07 12.01 3.53
N ASN A 68 -12.79 10.88 3.46
CA ASN A 68 -14.15 10.80 2.94
C ASN A 68 -15.12 10.23 3.97
N LEU A 69 -16.38 10.64 3.91
CA LEU A 69 -17.48 10.01 4.63
C LEU A 69 -18.42 9.33 3.63
N ALA A 70 -18.82 8.13 3.97
CA ALA A 70 -19.96 7.44 3.38
C ALA A 70 -21.14 7.52 4.35
N VAL A 71 -22.18 8.28 4.00
CA VAL A 71 -23.24 8.68 4.92
C VAL A 71 -24.59 8.10 4.51
N GLY A 72 -25.27 7.43 5.44
CA GLY A 72 -26.60 6.87 5.21
C GLY A 72 -26.64 5.85 4.09
N GLY A 73 -27.63 5.93 3.23
CA GLY A 73 -27.86 5.03 2.10
C GLY A 73 -28.93 3.99 2.37
N TYR A 74 -29.01 2.99 1.50
CA TYR A 74 -29.98 1.90 1.57
C TYR A 74 -29.26 0.53 1.62
N VAL A 75 -29.58 -0.24 2.64
CA VAL A 75 -29.14 -1.65 2.80
C VAL A 75 -30.32 -2.57 2.49
N THR A 76 -31.22 -2.76 3.42
CA THR A 76 -32.55 -3.37 3.30
C THR A 76 -33.65 -2.39 3.70
N ALA A 77 -33.25 -1.26 4.24
CA ALA A 77 -34.00 -0.08 4.59
C ALA A 77 -33.05 1.12 4.56
N GLU A 78 -33.59 2.33 4.74
CA GLU A 78 -32.82 3.57 4.91
C GLU A 78 -31.88 3.43 6.14
N SER A 79 -30.62 3.78 5.96
CA SER A 79 -29.54 3.48 6.91
C SER A 79 -29.12 4.69 7.74
N THR A 80 -28.77 4.45 9.01
CA THR A 80 -28.10 5.43 9.89
C THR A 80 -26.59 5.33 9.81
N LEU A 81 -26.03 4.35 9.07
CA LEU A 81 -24.60 4.07 9.05
C LEU A 81 -23.81 5.22 8.46
N VAL A 82 -22.69 5.51 9.11
CA VAL A 82 -21.66 6.42 8.61
C VAL A 82 -20.33 5.69 8.73
N GLU A 83 -19.53 5.77 7.68
CA GLU A 83 -18.18 5.22 7.67
C GLU A 83 -17.19 6.31 7.23
N GLU A 84 -16.01 6.33 7.86
CA GLU A 84 -14.94 7.28 7.64
C GLU A 84 -13.78 6.62 6.91
N TYR A 85 -13.34 7.24 5.84
CA TYR A 85 -12.22 6.78 5.02
C TYR A 85 -10.95 7.54 5.33
N SER A 86 -9.86 6.82 5.58
CA SER A 86 -8.54 7.37 5.91
C SER A 86 -7.58 7.46 4.71
N GLY A 87 -8.05 7.21 3.49
CA GLY A 87 -7.19 7.03 2.31
C GLY A 87 -6.68 5.60 2.12
N SER A 88 -7.00 4.68 3.04
CA SER A 88 -6.60 3.26 2.93
C SER A 88 -7.59 2.29 3.55
N SER A 89 -8.44 2.73 4.46
CA SER A 89 -9.40 1.88 5.16
C SER A 89 -10.63 2.66 5.63
N TRP A 90 -11.74 1.96 5.82
CA TRP A 90 -12.98 2.48 6.38
C TRP A 90 -13.11 2.10 7.86
N ALA A 91 -13.53 3.04 8.67
CA ALA A 91 -13.89 2.86 10.07
C ALA A 91 -15.33 3.32 10.31
N ALA A 92 -16.01 2.78 11.33
CA ALA A 92 -17.32 3.25 11.70
C ALA A 92 -17.24 4.67 12.31
N GLY A 93 -18.02 5.61 11.75
CA GLY A 93 -18.21 6.95 12.26
C GLY A 93 -19.47 7.09 13.12
N GLY A 94 -19.73 8.31 13.61
CA GLY A 94 -20.95 8.62 14.34
C GLY A 94 -22.20 8.41 13.49
N ALA A 95 -23.17 7.62 13.96
CA ALA A 95 -24.37 7.29 13.21
C ALA A 95 -25.33 8.49 13.06
N LEU A 96 -26.02 8.58 11.93
CA LEU A 96 -27.12 9.52 11.74
C LEU A 96 -28.23 9.29 12.78
N PRO A 97 -28.93 10.34 13.25
CA PRO A 97 -30.04 10.22 14.20
C PRO A 97 -31.23 9.42 13.63
N ALA A 98 -31.40 9.40 12.34
CA ALA A 98 -32.45 8.63 11.63
C ALA A 98 -31.91 8.08 10.32
N GLY A 99 -32.42 6.90 9.90
CA GLY A 99 -32.05 6.28 8.61
C GLY A 99 -32.45 7.14 7.43
N ARG A 100 -31.53 7.36 6.50
CA ARG A 100 -31.71 8.20 5.31
C ARG A 100 -30.98 7.69 4.09
N GLN A 101 -31.49 8.05 2.92
CA GLN A 101 -30.84 7.82 1.63
C GLN A 101 -31.02 9.03 0.70
N SER A 102 -30.23 9.13 -0.34
CA SER A 102 -30.41 10.06 -1.48
C SER A 102 -30.51 11.54 -1.09
N GLY A 103 -29.92 11.97 0.01
CA GLY A 103 -29.83 13.37 0.43
C GLY A 103 -28.69 14.13 -0.26
N GLY A 104 -28.71 15.45 -0.15
CA GLY A 104 -27.60 16.33 -0.52
C GLY A 104 -26.49 16.24 0.53
N ALA A 105 -25.30 15.85 0.10
CA ALA A 105 -24.14 15.62 0.96
C ALA A 105 -22.99 16.52 0.51
N PHE A 106 -22.37 17.27 1.43
CA PHE A 106 -21.26 18.19 1.14
C PHE A 106 -20.44 18.54 2.39
N GLY A 107 -19.31 19.20 2.22
CA GLY A 107 -18.37 19.57 3.28
C GLY A 107 -17.14 18.70 3.33
N THR A 108 -16.55 18.56 4.52
CA THR A 108 -15.35 17.76 4.77
C THR A 108 -15.67 16.59 5.69
N GLN A 109 -14.73 15.66 5.86
CA GLN A 109 -14.88 14.52 6.77
C GLN A 109 -15.11 14.95 8.23
N THR A 110 -14.58 16.08 8.65
CA THR A 110 -14.70 16.60 10.03
C THR A 110 -15.67 17.78 10.18
N SER A 111 -16.33 18.19 9.08
CA SER A 111 -17.29 19.28 9.05
C SER A 111 -18.22 19.05 7.84
N GLY A 112 -19.13 18.09 7.99
CA GLY A 112 -19.97 17.58 6.94
C GLY A 112 -21.44 17.93 7.14
N VAL A 113 -22.19 18.07 6.04
CA VAL A 113 -23.64 18.31 6.02
C VAL A 113 -24.35 17.25 5.21
N TYR A 114 -25.46 16.76 5.73
CA TYR A 114 -26.41 15.90 5.04
C TYR A 114 -27.81 16.49 5.11
N ALA A 115 -28.34 16.98 3.99
CA ALA A 115 -29.62 17.70 3.92
C ALA A 115 -30.66 16.95 3.10
N GLY A 116 -31.89 16.93 3.57
CA GLY A 116 -33.01 16.25 2.89
C GLY A 116 -32.86 14.73 2.87
N GLY A 117 -33.20 14.12 1.75
CA GLY A 117 -33.17 12.67 1.52
C GLY A 117 -34.46 11.97 1.91
N GLY A 118 -34.58 10.72 1.45
CA GLY A 118 -35.69 9.83 1.82
C GLY A 118 -35.52 9.24 3.20
N VAL A 119 -36.57 9.27 4.01
CA VAL A 119 -36.61 8.66 5.34
C VAL A 119 -37.58 7.49 5.40
N SER A 120 -37.31 6.53 6.27
CA SER A 120 -38.18 5.37 6.52
C SER A 120 -39.48 5.79 7.23
N PRO A 121 -40.61 5.13 6.93
CA PRO A 121 -40.80 4.15 5.87
C PRO A 121 -41.11 4.82 4.51
N ASN A 122 -40.88 4.09 3.42
CA ASN A 122 -41.26 4.45 2.05
C ASN A 122 -40.50 5.64 1.42
N SER A 123 -39.29 5.94 1.86
CA SER A 123 -38.45 7.03 1.34
C SER A 123 -39.22 8.36 1.25
N THR A 124 -39.92 8.71 2.31
CA THR A 124 -40.61 10.01 2.37
C THR A 124 -39.58 11.14 2.36
N ALA A 125 -39.78 12.13 1.49
CA ALA A 125 -38.91 13.29 1.40
C ALA A 125 -38.81 14.03 2.74
N SER A 126 -37.58 14.35 3.15
CA SER A 126 -37.28 15.06 4.39
C SER A 126 -36.81 16.50 4.12
N ASN A 127 -37.06 17.40 5.05
CA ASN A 127 -36.44 18.72 5.05
C ASN A 127 -35.34 18.90 6.10
N SER A 128 -35.06 17.88 6.90
CA SER A 128 -34.08 18.05 7.97
C SER A 128 -32.65 18.02 7.48
N THR A 129 -31.81 18.83 8.09
CA THR A 129 -30.36 18.91 7.88
C THR A 129 -29.65 18.33 9.10
N GLN A 130 -28.57 17.60 8.86
CA GLN A 130 -27.67 17.06 9.89
C GLN A 130 -26.26 17.57 9.61
N GLU A 131 -25.55 17.97 10.67
CA GLU A 131 -24.19 18.50 10.67
C GLU A 131 -23.26 17.57 11.43
N TYR A 132 -22.11 17.26 10.86
CA TYR A 132 -21.10 16.36 11.42
C TYR A 132 -19.89 17.14 11.91
N ASP A 133 -19.49 16.92 13.16
CA ASP A 133 -18.35 17.57 13.80
C ASP A 133 -17.05 16.75 13.77
N GLY A 134 -17.02 15.64 13.03
CA GLY A 134 -15.92 14.67 13.01
C GLY A 134 -16.11 13.52 14.01
N SER A 135 -17.20 13.50 14.79
CA SER A 135 -17.50 12.44 15.75
C SER A 135 -18.99 12.14 15.86
N SER A 136 -19.83 13.13 15.76
CA SER A 136 -21.28 13.02 15.97
C SER A 136 -22.07 13.95 15.06
N TRP A 137 -23.35 13.60 14.86
CA TRP A 137 -24.30 14.38 14.07
C TRP A 137 -25.23 15.19 14.97
N THR A 138 -25.40 16.45 14.65
CA THR A 138 -26.35 17.36 15.28
C THR A 138 -27.35 17.88 14.26
N ASN A 139 -28.51 18.37 14.74
CA ASN A 139 -29.49 18.97 13.86
C ASN A 139 -29.08 20.39 13.48
N GLY A 140 -28.98 20.67 12.19
CA GLY A 140 -28.89 22.03 11.64
C GLY A 140 -30.28 22.60 11.32
N GLY A 141 -30.29 23.78 10.68
CA GLY A 141 -31.52 24.39 10.18
C GLY A 141 -32.17 23.55 9.07
N ASN A 142 -33.51 23.41 9.11
CA ASN A 142 -34.23 22.64 8.10
C ASN A 142 -34.31 23.35 6.75
N LEU A 143 -34.25 22.59 5.65
CA LEU A 143 -34.65 23.04 4.33
C LEU A 143 -36.07 23.62 4.36
N ASN A 144 -36.33 24.65 3.57
CA ASN A 144 -37.68 25.21 3.41
C ASN A 144 -38.62 24.22 2.75
N THR A 145 -38.12 23.40 1.82
CA THR A 145 -38.88 22.37 1.11
C THR A 145 -38.31 21.00 1.33
N ALA A 146 -39.15 20.06 1.79
CA ALA A 146 -38.74 18.66 1.92
C ALA A 146 -38.46 18.07 0.55
N ARG A 147 -37.29 17.40 0.41
CA ARG A 147 -36.86 16.80 -0.86
C ARG A 147 -36.06 15.52 -0.67
N ASP A 148 -36.23 14.59 -1.59
CA ASP A 148 -35.45 13.37 -1.76
C ASP A 148 -34.71 13.40 -3.09
N GLN A 149 -33.70 12.54 -3.31
CA GLN A 149 -32.92 12.45 -4.55
C GLN A 149 -32.29 13.79 -4.95
N THR A 150 -31.92 14.59 -3.98
CA THR A 150 -31.34 15.93 -4.12
C THR A 150 -29.82 15.87 -4.07
N SER A 151 -29.15 16.93 -4.54
CA SER A 151 -27.71 17.07 -4.50
C SER A 151 -27.27 18.24 -3.64
N GLY A 152 -26.02 18.17 -3.12
CA GLY A 152 -25.43 19.24 -2.33
C GLY A 152 -24.01 19.58 -2.79
N ALA A 153 -23.60 20.85 -2.56
CA ALA A 153 -22.23 21.34 -2.78
C ALA A 153 -21.89 22.39 -1.72
N GLY A 154 -20.59 22.62 -1.48
CA GLY A 154 -20.13 23.68 -0.58
C GLY A 154 -19.52 23.16 0.72
N THR A 155 -19.58 24.02 1.74
CA THR A 155 -19.08 23.77 3.11
C THR A 155 -20.22 23.85 4.12
N GLU A 156 -19.97 23.39 5.36
CA GLU A 156 -20.94 23.49 6.46
C GLU A 156 -21.47 24.91 6.66
N SER A 157 -20.63 25.93 6.55
CA SER A 157 -20.99 27.33 6.72
C SER A 157 -21.47 28.04 5.45
N ALA A 158 -21.36 27.39 4.28
CA ALA A 158 -21.78 27.93 2.99
C ALA A 158 -22.12 26.78 2.03
N GLY A 159 -23.33 26.23 2.19
CA GLY A 159 -23.83 25.05 1.48
C GLY A 159 -24.89 25.38 0.45
N LEU A 160 -25.06 24.49 -0.50
CA LEU A 160 -26.07 24.54 -1.55
C LEU A 160 -26.78 23.19 -1.62
N CYS A 161 -28.12 23.22 -1.71
CA CYS A 161 -28.94 22.05 -1.98
C CYS A 161 -29.83 22.34 -3.20
N CYS A 162 -29.87 21.41 -4.18
CA CYS A 162 -30.59 21.72 -5.44
C CYS A 162 -31.24 20.48 -6.06
N GLY A 163 -32.32 20.73 -6.80
CA GLY A 163 -33.10 19.70 -7.48
C GLY A 163 -33.74 18.70 -6.53
N GLY A 164 -34.01 17.50 -7.02
CA GLY A 164 -34.62 16.40 -6.25
C GLY A 164 -36.12 16.25 -6.54
N THR A 165 -36.83 15.70 -5.55
CA THR A 165 -38.28 15.44 -5.66
C THR A 165 -38.95 15.53 -4.29
N PRO A 166 -40.14 16.13 -4.18
CA PRO A 166 -40.90 16.12 -2.93
C PRO A 166 -41.73 14.84 -2.73
N ASN A 167 -41.91 14.03 -3.77
CA ASN A 167 -42.86 12.91 -3.78
C ASN A 167 -42.36 11.67 -4.57
N GLY A 168 -41.06 11.58 -4.91
CA GLY A 168 -40.47 10.49 -5.65
C GLY A 168 -40.70 10.48 -7.16
N SER A 169 -41.57 11.35 -7.72
CA SER A 169 -41.92 11.36 -9.14
C SER A 169 -41.76 12.71 -9.83
N ALA A 170 -42.07 13.80 -9.17
CA ALA A 170 -41.87 15.15 -9.73
C ALA A 170 -40.38 15.52 -9.75
N GLN A 171 -39.94 16.27 -10.74
CA GLN A 171 -38.63 16.92 -10.78
C GLN A 171 -38.74 18.33 -10.22
N GLU A 172 -37.77 18.75 -9.41
CA GLU A 172 -37.70 20.08 -8.84
C GLU A 172 -36.62 20.93 -9.53
N ASP A 173 -36.90 22.20 -9.73
CA ASP A 173 -35.92 23.19 -10.19
C ASP A 173 -35.45 24.11 -9.06
N THR A 174 -35.94 23.93 -7.84
CA THR A 174 -35.62 24.79 -6.71
C THR A 174 -34.20 24.49 -6.18
N SER A 175 -33.53 25.55 -5.71
CA SER A 175 -32.30 25.48 -4.93
C SER A 175 -32.43 26.27 -3.64
N GLU A 176 -31.67 25.86 -2.63
CA GLU A 176 -31.60 26.52 -1.33
C GLU A 176 -30.13 26.67 -0.90
N GLU A 177 -29.82 27.83 -0.29
CA GLU A 177 -28.47 28.16 0.21
C GLU A 177 -28.42 28.10 1.72
N TYR A 178 -27.37 27.47 2.25
CA TYR A 178 -27.13 27.32 3.68
C TYR A 178 -26.05 28.27 4.17
N ASN A 179 -26.27 28.94 5.29
CA ASN A 179 -25.31 29.86 5.89
C ASN A 179 -24.65 29.31 7.18
N GLY A 180 -24.76 28.01 7.44
CA GLY A 180 -24.30 27.36 8.65
C GLY A 180 -25.35 27.31 9.77
N SER A 181 -26.56 27.85 9.56
CA SER A 181 -27.64 27.80 10.56
C SER A 181 -29.05 27.77 9.93
N THR A 182 -29.24 28.41 8.81
CA THR A 182 -30.55 28.49 8.13
C THR A 182 -30.41 28.37 6.62
N TRP A 183 -31.45 27.83 6.00
CA TRP A 183 -31.58 27.76 4.55
C TRP A 183 -32.40 28.96 4.02
N THR A 184 -31.95 29.49 2.92
CA THR A 184 -32.67 30.54 2.16
C THR A 184 -32.89 30.05 0.75
N GLU A 185 -34.06 30.39 0.15
CA GLU A 185 -34.36 30.02 -1.22
C GLU A 185 -33.41 30.76 -2.17
N GLY A 186 -32.76 30.01 -3.06
CA GLY A 186 -31.91 30.50 -4.15
C GLY A 186 -32.70 30.58 -5.46
N ASN A 187 -32.02 30.98 -6.54
CA ASN A 187 -32.62 30.98 -7.87
C ASN A 187 -32.79 29.55 -8.41
N ASN A 188 -33.84 29.37 -9.22
CA ASN A 188 -34.16 28.05 -9.77
C ASN A 188 -33.13 27.56 -10.79
N LEU A 189 -32.96 26.24 -10.84
CA LEU A 189 -32.26 25.53 -11.90
C LEU A 189 -32.83 25.89 -13.27
N ALA A 190 -32.00 25.94 -14.29
CA ALA A 190 -32.42 26.13 -15.66
C ALA A 190 -33.30 24.96 -16.18
N THR A 191 -33.14 23.79 -15.59
CA THR A 191 -33.93 22.58 -15.89
C THR A 191 -34.21 21.82 -14.63
N ALA A 192 -35.46 21.49 -14.34
CA ALA A 192 -35.87 20.68 -13.21
C ALA A 192 -35.31 19.23 -13.34
N VAL A 193 -34.69 18.72 -12.28
CA VAL A 193 -34.08 17.38 -12.25
C VAL A 193 -34.20 16.71 -10.88
N ARG A 194 -34.32 15.39 -10.89
CA ARG A 194 -34.23 14.52 -9.72
C ARG A 194 -33.18 13.43 -9.93
N SER A 195 -32.99 12.53 -8.97
CA SER A 195 -31.98 11.48 -9.00
C SER A 195 -30.57 12.02 -9.20
N VAL A 196 -30.27 13.09 -8.47
CA VAL A 196 -29.01 13.86 -8.55
C VAL A 196 -28.13 13.72 -7.29
N GLN A 197 -28.45 12.80 -6.37
CA GLN A 197 -27.61 12.57 -5.19
C GLN A 197 -26.15 12.34 -5.61
N ASN A 198 -25.21 13.04 -4.95
CA ASN A 198 -23.76 13.07 -5.26
C ASN A 198 -23.42 13.60 -6.68
N SER A 199 -24.34 14.24 -7.37
CA SER A 199 -24.13 14.77 -8.73
C SER A 199 -23.68 16.22 -8.77
N SER A 200 -23.50 16.88 -7.62
CA SER A 200 -22.96 18.24 -7.53
C SER A 200 -21.52 18.23 -7.04
N LEU A 201 -20.76 19.23 -7.48
CA LEU A 201 -19.38 19.49 -7.07
C LEU A 201 -19.14 21.00 -7.00
N GLY A 202 -18.07 21.40 -6.31
CA GLY A 202 -17.69 22.80 -6.14
C GLY A 202 -18.16 23.39 -4.80
N ILE A 203 -18.32 24.71 -4.77
CA ILE A 203 -18.71 25.49 -3.58
C ILE A 203 -20.05 26.21 -3.82
N GLN A 204 -20.66 26.76 -2.75
CA GLN A 204 -21.95 27.44 -2.82
C GLN A 204 -22.02 28.49 -3.94
N THR A 205 -20.97 29.27 -4.13
CA THR A 205 -20.94 30.36 -5.14
C THR A 205 -20.33 29.93 -6.48
N ALA A 206 -19.93 28.68 -6.64
CA ALA A 206 -19.35 28.13 -7.87
C ALA A 206 -19.57 26.62 -7.92
N ALA A 207 -20.79 26.19 -8.25
CA ALA A 207 -21.16 24.77 -8.28
C ALA A 207 -21.52 24.29 -9.70
N LEU A 208 -21.30 23.00 -9.95
CA LEU A 208 -21.88 22.28 -11.09
C LEU A 208 -22.84 21.22 -10.59
N LEU A 209 -24.01 21.14 -11.21
CA LEU A 209 -24.92 20.00 -11.12
C LEU A 209 -24.84 19.21 -12.43
N VAL A 210 -24.54 17.91 -12.33
CA VAL A 210 -24.16 17.09 -13.48
C VAL A 210 -25.18 15.98 -13.72
N GLY A 211 -25.81 15.94 -14.89
CA GLY A 211 -26.77 14.90 -15.24
C GLY A 211 -28.08 14.98 -14.45
N GLY A 212 -28.62 13.82 -14.10
CA GLY A 212 -29.90 13.67 -13.41
C GLY A 212 -31.02 13.12 -14.30
N ASN A 213 -32.26 13.18 -13.80
CA ASN A 213 -33.47 12.73 -14.50
C ASN A 213 -34.44 13.92 -14.65
N SER A 214 -34.67 14.33 -15.89
CA SER A 214 -35.60 15.40 -16.28
C SER A 214 -36.85 14.84 -16.99
N GLY A 215 -37.28 13.63 -16.63
CA GLY A 215 -38.28 12.80 -17.33
C GLY A 215 -37.64 11.57 -17.96
N SER A 216 -36.34 11.64 -18.27
CA SER A 216 -35.42 10.56 -18.64
C SER A 216 -34.01 10.94 -18.19
N ALA A 217 -33.06 10.03 -18.32
CA ALA A 217 -31.65 10.35 -18.08
C ALA A 217 -31.23 11.54 -18.96
N THR A 218 -30.52 12.52 -18.36
CA THR A 218 -30.06 13.70 -19.11
C THR A 218 -28.54 13.80 -19.11
N SER A 219 -27.96 14.33 -20.19
CA SER A 219 -26.56 14.76 -20.27
C SER A 219 -26.37 16.21 -19.84
N GLY A 220 -27.47 16.92 -19.48
CA GLY A 220 -27.42 18.32 -19.08
C GLY A 220 -26.49 18.54 -17.88
N VAL A 221 -25.76 19.65 -17.95
CA VAL A 221 -24.95 20.16 -16.84
C VAL A 221 -25.41 21.59 -16.58
N GLN A 222 -25.55 21.96 -15.33
CA GLN A 222 -25.96 23.27 -14.92
C GLN A 222 -24.91 23.90 -14.00
N SER A 223 -24.54 25.14 -14.28
CA SER A 223 -23.50 25.88 -13.57
C SER A 223 -24.13 26.98 -12.73
N TYR A 224 -23.74 27.10 -11.48
CA TYR A 224 -24.18 28.12 -10.53
C TYR A 224 -23.04 29.10 -10.25
N ASP A 225 -23.32 30.40 -10.33
CA ASP A 225 -22.34 31.47 -10.10
C ASP A 225 -22.50 32.18 -8.74
N GLY A 226 -23.29 31.60 -7.83
CA GLY A 226 -23.67 32.22 -6.54
C GLY A 226 -24.96 33.04 -6.61
N THR A 227 -25.57 33.19 -7.79
CA THR A 227 -26.82 33.90 -7.99
C THR A 227 -27.72 33.22 -9.01
N THR A 228 -27.18 32.75 -10.12
CA THR A 228 -27.98 32.21 -11.23
C THR A 228 -27.48 30.85 -11.68
N TRP A 229 -28.43 30.02 -12.10
CA TRP A 229 -28.15 28.77 -12.78
C TRP A 229 -28.17 28.95 -14.28
N THR A 230 -27.12 28.50 -14.95
CA THR A 230 -26.99 28.53 -16.40
C THR A 230 -26.68 27.15 -16.95
N ALA A 231 -27.07 26.88 -18.20
CA ALA A 231 -26.70 25.65 -18.86
C ALA A 231 -25.18 25.61 -19.12
N GLY A 232 -24.52 24.56 -18.65
CA GLY A 232 -23.11 24.28 -18.88
C GLY A 232 -22.86 23.30 -20.05
N THR A 233 -21.60 22.96 -20.30
CA THR A 233 -21.22 22.00 -21.33
C THR A 233 -21.72 20.61 -20.95
N ALA A 234 -22.53 19.98 -21.82
CA ALA A 234 -23.18 18.71 -21.57
C ALA A 234 -22.17 17.55 -21.46
N LEU A 235 -22.48 16.56 -20.62
CA LEU A 235 -21.77 15.28 -20.60
C LEU A 235 -21.80 14.60 -21.96
N PRO A 236 -20.78 13.81 -22.32
CA PRO A 236 -20.80 12.99 -23.54
C PRO A 236 -21.92 11.94 -23.58
N ALA A 237 -22.49 11.58 -22.43
CA ALA A 237 -23.58 10.61 -22.33
C ALA A 237 -24.52 10.92 -21.16
N ALA A 238 -25.83 10.76 -21.40
CA ALA A 238 -26.88 10.97 -20.40
C ALA A 238 -26.76 10.03 -19.20
N ARG A 239 -26.98 10.58 -17.97
CA ARG A 239 -26.87 9.82 -16.70
C ARG A 239 -27.61 10.46 -15.54
N PHE A 240 -28.05 9.62 -14.64
CA PHE A 240 -28.51 10.00 -13.30
C PHE A 240 -27.86 9.10 -12.24
N THR A 241 -27.93 9.47 -10.96
CA THR A 241 -27.33 8.75 -9.81
C THR A 241 -25.84 8.47 -9.98
N LEU A 242 -25.15 9.33 -10.72
CA LEU A 242 -23.70 9.34 -10.85
C LEU A 242 -23.05 9.98 -9.62
N ALA A 243 -21.75 9.85 -9.45
CA ALA A 243 -21.00 10.58 -8.45
C ALA A 243 -19.98 11.54 -9.09
N THR A 244 -19.57 12.53 -8.32
CA THR A 244 -18.68 13.60 -8.76
C THR A 244 -17.53 13.84 -7.78
N SER A 245 -16.49 14.51 -8.28
CA SER A 245 -15.37 15.05 -7.51
C SER A 245 -14.85 16.33 -8.18
N GLY A 246 -14.31 17.26 -7.39
CA GLY A 246 -13.61 18.43 -7.92
C GLY A 246 -14.33 19.76 -7.76
N THR A 247 -14.00 20.70 -8.65
CA THR A 247 -14.50 22.07 -8.66
C THR A 247 -15.29 22.38 -9.93
N GLN A 248 -16.01 23.49 -9.95
CA GLN A 248 -16.78 23.94 -11.11
C GLN A 248 -15.94 24.03 -12.41
N THR A 249 -14.66 24.32 -12.32
CA THR A 249 -13.75 24.45 -13.48
C THR A 249 -12.83 23.26 -13.68
N ALA A 250 -12.80 22.31 -12.74
CA ALA A 250 -11.96 21.12 -12.80
C ALA A 250 -12.68 19.96 -12.09
N GLY A 251 -13.60 19.31 -12.79
CA GLY A 251 -14.52 18.33 -12.24
C GLY A 251 -14.33 16.92 -12.81
N MET A 252 -14.86 15.95 -12.11
CA MET A 252 -14.94 14.56 -12.55
C MET A 252 -16.35 14.02 -12.30
N ALA A 253 -16.87 13.22 -13.24
CA ALA A 253 -18.14 12.51 -13.14
C ALA A 253 -17.96 11.03 -13.48
N PHE A 254 -18.50 10.12 -12.66
CA PHE A 254 -18.27 8.69 -12.84
C PHE A 254 -19.45 7.83 -12.40
N GLY A 255 -19.56 6.64 -13.01
CA GLY A 255 -20.64 5.71 -12.73
C GLY A 255 -22.00 6.19 -13.21
N GLY A 256 -23.06 5.83 -12.47
CA GLY A 256 -24.45 6.23 -12.75
C GLY A 256 -25.18 5.31 -13.71
N ASN A 257 -26.39 5.72 -14.09
CA ASN A 257 -27.32 4.94 -14.91
C ASN A 257 -27.82 5.78 -16.11
N ASP A 258 -27.89 5.20 -17.31
CA ASP A 258 -28.35 5.88 -18.53
C ASP A 258 -29.87 5.69 -18.79
N GLY A 259 -30.59 5.09 -17.83
CA GLY A 259 -32.00 4.74 -17.95
C GLY A 259 -32.23 3.30 -18.40
N SER A 260 -31.21 2.64 -18.93
CA SER A 260 -31.25 1.25 -19.37
C SER A 260 -30.20 0.39 -18.64
N ASN A 261 -29.02 0.94 -18.41
CA ASN A 261 -27.90 0.20 -17.86
C ASN A 261 -27.09 1.03 -16.84
N ILE A 262 -26.61 0.36 -15.82
CA ILE A 262 -25.61 0.91 -14.89
C ILE A 262 -24.25 1.01 -15.61
N LYS A 263 -23.52 2.09 -15.39
CA LYS A 263 -22.28 2.41 -16.10
C LYS A 263 -21.05 2.40 -15.17
N ASN A 264 -19.91 2.13 -15.78
CA ASN A 264 -18.60 2.26 -15.15
C ASN A 264 -17.75 3.40 -15.74
N THR A 265 -18.26 4.09 -16.76
CA THR A 265 -17.49 5.12 -17.48
C THR A 265 -17.32 6.38 -16.64
N SER A 266 -16.19 7.05 -16.84
CA SER A 266 -15.79 8.27 -16.15
C SER A 266 -15.41 9.36 -17.14
N PHE A 267 -15.63 10.62 -16.74
CA PHE A 267 -15.32 11.79 -17.54
C PHE A 267 -14.65 12.84 -16.67
N ASN A 268 -13.67 13.53 -17.23
CA ASN A 268 -13.00 14.66 -16.61
C ASN A 268 -13.38 15.97 -17.31
N PHE A 269 -13.63 17.04 -16.53
CA PHE A 269 -14.00 18.37 -16.97
C PHE A 269 -12.84 19.33 -16.75
N ASP A 270 -12.46 20.09 -17.78
CA ASP A 270 -11.37 21.07 -17.76
C ASP A 270 -11.85 22.52 -17.63
N GLY A 271 -13.14 22.74 -17.30
CA GLY A 271 -13.80 24.05 -17.26
C GLY A 271 -14.48 24.42 -18.57
N SER A 272 -14.24 23.68 -19.66
CA SER A 272 -14.82 23.96 -20.98
C SER A 272 -15.39 22.72 -21.66
N SER A 273 -14.74 21.56 -21.48
CA SER A 273 -15.10 20.31 -22.16
C SER A 273 -14.98 19.09 -21.25
N TRP A 274 -15.74 18.04 -21.58
CA TRP A 274 -15.66 16.74 -20.93
C TRP A 274 -14.86 15.76 -21.78
N THR A 275 -13.85 15.13 -21.18
CA THR A 275 -13.03 14.09 -21.82
C THR A 275 -13.20 12.76 -21.10
N ALA A 276 -13.23 11.66 -21.85
CA ALA A 276 -13.28 10.33 -21.26
C ALA A 276 -11.98 10.00 -20.52
N THR A 277 -12.11 9.41 -19.35
CA THR A 277 -10.99 8.89 -18.53
C THR A 277 -11.14 7.38 -18.35
N PRO A 278 -10.14 6.68 -17.80
CA PRO A 278 -10.28 5.27 -17.45
C PRO A 278 -11.56 5.00 -16.64
N ASN A 279 -12.18 3.88 -16.94
CA ASN A 279 -13.44 3.48 -16.33
C ASN A 279 -13.22 2.86 -14.95
N LEU A 280 -14.22 2.96 -14.07
CA LEU A 280 -14.33 2.10 -12.88
C LEU A 280 -14.21 0.63 -13.29
N SER A 281 -13.63 -0.20 -12.43
CA SER A 281 -13.55 -1.64 -12.65
C SER A 281 -14.93 -2.29 -12.72
N THR A 282 -15.88 -1.78 -11.94
CA THR A 282 -17.25 -2.30 -11.84
C THR A 282 -18.28 -1.20 -12.06
N ALA A 283 -19.26 -1.46 -12.93
CA ALA A 283 -20.39 -0.55 -13.16
C ALA A 283 -21.21 -0.39 -11.89
N ARG A 284 -21.45 0.86 -11.46
CA ARG A 284 -22.21 1.21 -10.24
C ARG A 284 -23.03 2.47 -10.40
N ASP A 285 -24.21 2.49 -9.78
CA ASP A 285 -25.04 3.69 -9.62
C ASP A 285 -25.37 3.95 -8.14
N GLY A 286 -25.82 5.13 -7.79
CA GLY A 286 -26.11 5.51 -6.41
C GLY A 286 -24.92 5.36 -5.48
N LEU A 287 -23.71 5.59 -5.99
CA LEU A 287 -22.43 5.48 -5.25
C LEU A 287 -22.09 6.82 -4.60
N GLY A 288 -21.26 6.77 -3.54
CA GLY A 288 -20.68 7.97 -2.92
C GLY A 288 -19.47 8.47 -3.72
N GLY A 289 -19.33 9.79 -3.81
CA GLY A 289 -18.19 10.47 -4.43
C GLY A 289 -17.34 11.23 -3.41
N SER A 290 -16.47 12.10 -3.92
CA SER A 290 -15.63 13.01 -3.14
C SER A 290 -15.79 14.46 -3.61
N PRO A 291 -16.95 15.08 -3.37
CA PRO A 291 -17.31 16.38 -3.98
C PRO A 291 -16.38 17.53 -3.60
N SER A 292 -15.67 17.44 -2.48
CA SER A 292 -14.62 18.38 -2.04
C SER A 292 -13.21 17.97 -2.47
N GLY A 293 -13.08 16.91 -3.27
CA GLY A 293 -11.81 16.41 -3.81
C GLY A 293 -11.33 17.20 -5.04
N SER A 294 -10.59 16.52 -5.90
CA SER A 294 -10.15 17.08 -7.19
C SER A 294 -10.54 16.17 -8.36
N ASN A 295 -10.45 16.69 -9.58
CA ASN A 295 -10.62 15.91 -10.81
C ASN A 295 -9.41 14.99 -11.11
N THR A 296 -8.36 15.09 -10.32
CA THR A 296 -7.13 14.26 -10.43
C THR A 296 -7.01 13.21 -9.32
N ALA A 297 -7.87 13.31 -8.28
CA ALA A 297 -7.90 12.42 -7.12
C ALA A 297 -9.34 12.30 -6.60
N ALA A 298 -10.02 11.21 -6.94
CA ALA A 298 -11.41 10.96 -6.57
C ALA A 298 -11.56 9.59 -5.91
N VAL A 299 -12.59 9.43 -5.06
CA VAL A 299 -13.00 8.13 -4.51
C VAL A 299 -14.44 7.81 -4.91
N ALA A 300 -14.67 6.56 -5.26
CA ALA A 300 -15.97 5.97 -5.58
C ALA A 300 -16.27 4.87 -4.57
N SER A 301 -17.27 5.05 -3.71
CA SER A 301 -17.60 4.12 -2.64
C SER A 301 -19.03 3.58 -2.73
N GLY A 302 -19.20 2.29 -2.43
CA GLY A 302 -20.51 1.65 -2.40
C GLY A 302 -21.26 1.68 -3.74
N GLY A 303 -22.59 1.87 -3.68
CA GLY A 303 -23.49 1.92 -4.82
C GLY A 303 -24.19 0.59 -5.09
N ARG A 304 -24.90 0.51 -6.22
CA ARG A 304 -25.56 -0.69 -6.73
C ARG A 304 -24.86 -1.17 -7.99
N GLN A 305 -24.65 -2.45 -8.10
CA GLN A 305 -24.14 -3.13 -9.29
C GLN A 305 -25.29 -3.54 -10.23
N PRO A 306 -25.01 -3.96 -11.48
CA PRO A 306 -25.99 -4.61 -12.32
C PRO A 306 -26.59 -5.84 -11.62
N GLY A 307 -27.92 -5.82 -11.41
CA GLY A 307 -28.66 -6.77 -10.59
C GLY A 307 -29.11 -6.16 -9.26
N PRO A 308 -29.60 -6.95 -8.29
CA PRO A 308 -30.18 -6.42 -7.05
C PRO A 308 -29.17 -6.16 -5.93
N ALA A 309 -27.89 -6.39 -6.15
CA ALA A 309 -26.89 -6.39 -5.09
C ALA A 309 -26.33 -4.98 -4.80
N ASN A 310 -26.33 -4.59 -3.52
CA ASN A 310 -25.56 -3.46 -3.03
C ASN A 310 -24.05 -3.78 -3.08
N SER A 311 -23.25 -2.76 -3.30
CA SER A 311 -21.79 -2.84 -3.35
C SER A 311 -21.14 -2.30 -2.08
N SER A 312 -20.06 -2.92 -1.66
CA SER A 312 -19.12 -2.36 -0.69
C SER A 312 -17.83 -1.85 -1.34
N LEU A 313 -17.67 -2.01 -2.65
CA LEU A 313 -16.43 -1.66 -3.35
C LEU A 313 -16.06 -0.19 -3.16
N THR A 314 -14.78 0.04 -2.92
CA THR A 314 -14.15 1.35 -2.98
C THR A 314 -13.11 1.34 -4.09
N GLU A 315 -13.10 2.38 -4.92
CA GLU A 315 -12.10 2.60 -5.94
C GLU A 315 -11.61 4.04 -5.86
N GLU A 316 -10.31 4.22 -6.01
CA GLU A 316 -9.67 5.54 -6.09
C GLU A 316 -9.18 5.83 -7.50
N PHE A 317 -9.48 7.04 -7.97
CA PHE A 317 -8.94 7.57 -9.22
C PHE A 317 -7.75 8.45 -8.92
N ASN A 318 -6.63 8.18 -9.59
CA ASN A 318 -5.44 8.99 -9.52
C ASN A 318 -4.95 9.35 -10.93
N ILE A 319 -4.65 10.62 -11.14
CA ILE A 319 -3.80 11.06 -12.25
C ILE A 319 -2.40 11.23 -11.68
N THR A 320 -1.48 10.41 -12.14
CA THR A 320 -0.09 10.43 -11.68
C THR A 320 0.87 10.49 -12.87
N ALA A 321 1.91 11.29 -12.74
CA ALA A 321 3.06 11.25 -13.63
C ALA A 321 4.03 10.10 -13.27
N LEU A 322 3.69 9.28 -12.27
CA LEU A 322 4.52 8.19 -11.79
C LEU A 322 4.13 6.87 -12.45
N THR A 323 5.13 6.12 -12.86
CA THR A 323 4.98 4.70 -13.21
C THR A 323 5.33 3.86 -11.99
N ILE A 324 4.43 2.98 -11.59
CA ILE A 324 4.70 1.96 -10.58
C ILE A 324 5.36 0.79 -11.28
N THR A 325 6.61 0.52 -10.92
CA THR A 325 7.32 -0.70 -11.35
C THR A 325 7.17 -1.72 -10.23
N ALA A 326 6.45 -2.80 -10.50
CA ALA A 326 6.26 -3.88 -9.54
C ALA A 326 7.60 -4.45 -9.08
N GLY A 327 7.71 -4.78 -7.81
CA GLY A 327 8.89 -5.47 -7.28
C GLY A 327 9.16 -6.78 -8.03
N ALA A 328 10.40 -7.08 -8.31
CA ALA A 328 10.78 -8.25 -9.10
C ALA A 328 12.14 -8.83 -8.67
N PHE A 329 12.31 -10.14 -8.91
CA PHE A 329 13.62 -10.77 -8.89
C PHE A 329 14.28 -10.71 -10.27
N SER A 330 15.57 -10.41 -10.29
CA SER A 330 16.44 -10.49 -11.48
C SER A 330 17.64 -11.40 -11.18
N SER A 331 18.16 -12.05 -12.22
CA SER A 331 19.40 -12.84 -12.07
C SER A 331 20.59 -11.89 -11.92
N GLY A 332 21.37 -12.07 -10.87
CA GLY A 332 22.64 -11.39 -10.67
C GLY A 332 23.84 -12.23 -11.15
N THR A 333 25.04 -11.68 -10.99
CA THR A 333 26.30 -12.40 -11.23
C THR A 333 26.39 -13.61 -10.30
N ASN A 334 26.76 -14.78 -10.83
CA ASN A 334 26.90 -15.99 -10.02
C ASN A 334 28.01 -15.85 -8.99
N ASN A 335 27.76 -16.35 -7.78
CA ASN A 335 28.75 -16.47 -6.74
C ASN A 335 29.92 -17.39 -7.20
N PRO A 336 31.18 -17.04 -6.97
CA PRO A 336 32.30 -17.93 -7.31
C PRO A 336 32.28 -19.27 -6.55
N GLN A 337 31.51 -19.34 -5.46
CA GLN A 337 31.36 -20.55 -4.69
C GLN A 337 29.96 -21.18 -4.81
N THR A 338 29.92 -22.48 -5.02
CA THR A 338 28.70 -23.30 -4.98
C THR A 338 28.50 -23.78 -3.54
N ALA A 339 27.72 -23.01 -2.75
CA ALA A 339 27.66 -23.22 -1.31
C ALA A 339 26.32 -22.79 -0.67
N THR A 340 26.05 -23.33 0.54
CA THR A 340 25.26 -22.64 1.58
C THR A 340 26.24 -21.99 2.54
N PHE A 341 25.99 -20.77 2.95
CA PHE A 341 26.91 -20.03 3.79
C PHE A 341 26.57 -20.15 5.28
N GLY A 342 27.57 -19.91 6.14
CA GLY A 342 27.40 -19.97 7.58
C GLY A 342 26.78 -18.71 8.16
N GLY A 343 27.16 -17.56 7.67
CA GLY A 343 26.64 -16.25 8.08
C GLY A 343 26.57 -15.26 6.94
N TYR A 344 25.77 -14.20 7.14
CA TYR A 344 25.53 -13.12 6.15
C TYR A 344 25.41 -11.77 6.84
N ALA A 345 25.89 -10.73 6.17
CA ALA A 345 25.77 -9.35 6.60
C ALA A 345 25.67 -8.42 5.38
N GLY A 346 25.28 -7.17 5.61
CA GLY A 346 25.26 -6.13 4.58
C GLY A 346 23.93 -5.98 3.84
N THR A 347 24.00 -5.37 2.67
CA THR A 347 22.85 -5.01 1.82
C THR A 347 22.91 -5.72 0.48
N GLN A 348 21.88 -5.55 -0.37
CA GLN A 348 21.87 -6.10 -1.74
C GLN A 348 23.10 -5.69 -2.54
N THR A 349 23.55 -4.43 -2.41
CA THR A 349 24.68 -3.88 -3.19
C THR A 349 26.02 -3.88 -2.45
N ALA A 350 26.05 -4.35 -1.20
CA ALA A 350 27.24 -4.46 -0.38
C ALA A 350 27.07 -5.59 0.63
N ALA A 351 27.16 -6.85 0.15
CA ALA A 351 26.90 -8.04 0.96
C ALA A 351 28.21 -8.74 1.35
N LEU A 352 28.17 -9.41 2.51
CA LEU A 352 29.23 -10.22 3.07
C LEU A 352 28.69 -11.62 3.34
N MET A 353 29.38 -12.65 2.84
CA MET A 353 29.04 -14.07 3.01
C MET A 353 30.22 -14.79 3.62
N MET A 354 29.98 -15.58 4.65
CA MET A 354 31.01 -16.07 5.55
C MET A 354 30.88 -17.55 5.81
N GLY A 355 31.97 -18.31 5.62
CA GLY A 355 32.04 -19.75 5.90
C GLY A 355 31.03 -20.58 5.09
N GLY A 356 30.66 -21.78 5.57
CA GLY A 356 29.57 -22.59 4.99
C GLY A 356 29.94 -23.98 4.52
N GLN A 357 29.12 -24.56 3.62
CA GLN A 357 29.19 -25.95 3.07
C GLN A 357 29.11 -25.93 1.52
N PRO A 358 29.47 -27.05 0.79
CA PRO A 358 29.65 -28.43 1.23
C PRO A 358 31.05 -28.76 1.80
N ASN A 359 32.04 -27.99 1.41
CA ASN A 359 33.36 -28.10 2.02
C ASN A 359 33.47 -27.00 3.07
N PRO A 360 33.80 -27.34 4.32
CA PRO A 360 34.03 -26.33 5.33
C PRO A 360 35.00 -25.30 4.75
N THR A 361 34.56 -24.09 4.63
CA THR A 361 35.37 -23.03 4.06
C THR A 361 35.57 -21.92 5.08
N VAL A 362 36.76 -21.39 5.12
CA VAL A 362 37.08 -20.16 5.84
C VAL A 362 36.80 -18.92 5.00
N LYS A 363 36.36 -19.12 3.77
CA LYS A 363 36.18 -18.01 2.81
C LYS A 363 35.17 -17.00 3.28
N THR A 364 35.54 -15.77 3.07
CA THR A 364 34.67 -14.60 3.09
C THR A 364 34.51 -14.11 1.66
N ILE A 365 33.30 -13.91 1.24
CA ILE A 365 32.96 -13.42 -0.11
C ILE A 365 32.22 -12.09 0.03
N GLU A 366 32.68 -11.11 -0.70
CA GLU A 366 32.09 -9.78 -0.77
C GLU A 366 31.37 -9.56 -2.09
N TYR A 367 30.22 -8.88 -2.07
CA TYR A 367 29.46 -8.48 -3.25
C TYR A 367 29.30 -6.98 -3.30
N ASN A 368 29.64 -6.35 -4.42
CA ASN A 368 29.62 -4.90 -4.58
C ASN A 368 28.43 -4.36 -5.39
N GLY A 369 27.37 -5.16 -5.55
CA GLY A 369 26.20 -4.82 -6.39
C GLY A 369 26.32 -5.25 -7.85
N SER A 370 27.47 -5.78 -8.27
CA SER A 370 27.70 -6.26 -9.64
C SER A 370 28.63 -7.46 -9.74
N ALA A 371 29.58 -7.58 -8.83
CA ALA A 371 30.60 -8.64 -8.85
C ALA A 371 30.94 -9.12 -7.44
N PHE A 372 31.41 -10.36 -7.37
CA PHE A 372 31.94 -10.96 -6.16
C PHE A 372 33.46 -10.86 -6.11
N SER A 373 34.01 -10.68 -4.91
CA SER A 373 35.44 -10.71 -4.62
C SER A 373 35.70 -11.50 -3.32
N ASP A 374 36.90 -12.05 -3.19
CA ASP A 374 37.33 -12.65 -1.92
C ASP A 374 37.66 -11.55 -0.91
N GLY A 375 37.12 -11.68 0.32
CA GLY A 375 37.53 -10.92 1.49
C GLY A 375 38.59 -11.69 2.32
N GLY A 376 38.92 -11.16 3.51
CA GLY A 376 39.81 -11.85 4.44
C GLY A 376 39.23 -13.16 4.97
N ASP A 377 39.98 -14.22 4.95
CA ASP A 377 39.52 -15.55 5.41
C ASP A 377 39.25 -15.58 6.92
N LEU A 378 38.24 -16.34 7.33
CA LEU A 378 37.97 -16.63 8.74
C LEU A 378 39.17 -17.37 9.37
N PRO A 379 39.50 -17.11 10.65
CA PRO A 379 40.69 -17.71 11.29
C PRO A 379 40.55 -19.19 11.55
N SER A 380 39.37 -19.79 11.44
CA SER A 380 39.13 -21.21 11.64
C SER A 380 38.04 -21.78 10.76
N LEU A 381 38.02 -23.11 10.54
CA LEU A 381 36.99 -23.83 9.78
C LEU A 381 35.62 -23.93 10.50
N ALA A 382 35.49 -23.36 11.66
CA ALA A 382 34.25 -23.30 12.41
C ALA A 382 33.23 -22.35 11.73
N HIS A 383 32.04 -22.24 12.29
CA HIS A 383 30.95 -21.38 11.85
C HIS A 383 30.11 -21.93 10.68
N TYR A 384 29.80 -23.22 10.73
CA TYR A 384 28.70 -23.79 9.97
C TYR A 384 27.36 -23.55 10.72
N ASN A 385 26.28 -23.23 10.03
CA ASN A 385 25.00 -22.88 10.65
C ASN A 385 25.09 -21.79 11.73
N ALA A 386 25.98 -20.84 11.54
CA ALA A 386 26.12 -19.64 12.36
C ALA A 386 25.16 -18.54 11.90
N ALA A 387 25.10 -17.44 12.62
CA ALA A 387 24.35 -16.27 12.20
C ALA A 387 25.29 -15.08 12.00
N GLY A 388 25.03 -14.33 10.93
CA GLY A 388 25.76 -13.10 10.61
C GLY A 388 24.90 -11.86 10.78
N PHE A 389 25.53 -10.72 11.05
CA PHE A 389 24.91 -9.40 11.19
C PHE A 389 25.91 -8.29 10.91
N GLY A 390 25.43 -7.05 10.76
CA GLY A 390 26.27 -5.89 10.45
C GLY A 390 26.27 -5.50 8.98
N THR A 391 27.38 -4.92 8.53
CA THR A 391 27.59 -4.44 7.16
C THR A 391 28.70 -5.22 6.47
N GLN A 392 28.91 -5.00 5.17
CA GLN A 392 30.02 -5.61 4.44
C GLN A 392 31.39 -5.28 5.06
N THR A 393 31.60 -4.03 5.49
CA THR A 393 32.88 -3.57 6.04
C THR A 393 32.95 -3.56 7.56
N ALA A 394 31.84 -3.88 8.24
CA ALA A 394 31.76 -4.02 9.69
C ALA A 394 30.75 -5.14 9.99
N GLY A 395 31.10 -6.35 9.57
CA GLY A 395 30.31 -7.56 9.74
C GLY A 395 30.70 -8.36 10.97
N ALA A 396 29.79 -9.17 11.46
CA ALA A 396 30.08 -10.12 12.52
C ALA A 396 29.40 -11.47 12.22
N ILE A 397 30.01 -12.54 12.70
CA ILE A 397 29.46 -13.89 12.69
C ILE A 397 29.56 -14.47 14.11
N CYS A 398 28.48 -15.06 14.61
CA CYS A 398 28.45 -15.63 15.95
C CYS A 398 27.90 -17.06 15.99
N GLY A 399 28.31 -17.83 16.97
CA GLY A 399 27.87 -19.20 17.20
C GLY A 399 28.20 -20.14 16.04
N GLY A 400 27.25 -21.02 15.72
CA GLY A 400 27.46 -22.07 14.73
C GLY A 400 27.92 -23.37 15.32
N ILE A 401 28.39 -24.27 14.48
CA ILE A 401 28.86 -25.61 14.87
C ILE A 401 30.17 -25.94 14.16
N THR A 402 31.07 -26.64 14.84
CA THR A 402 32.27 -27.19 14.23
C THR A 402 31.94 -28.32 13.26
N HIS A 403 32.62 -28.38 12.13
CA HIS A 403 32.42 -29.44 11.13
C HIS A 403 33.01 -30.78 11.57
N PRO A 404 32.44 -31.94 11.15
CA PRO A 404 32.89 -33.29 11.56
C PRO A 404 34.35 -33.64 11.28
N GLY A 405 35.04 -32.92 10.42
CA GLY A 405 36.46 -33.13 10.12
C GLY A 405 37.42 -32.21 10.90
N GLY A 406 36.91 -31.38 11.80
CA GLY A 406 37.72 -30.47 12.61
C GLY A 406 38.34 -31.17 13.83
N PRO A 407 39.41 -30.59 14.43
CA PRO A 407 40.16 -31.20 15.51
C PRO A 407 39.38 -31.36 16.82
N THR A 408 38.21 -30.77 16.99
CA THR A 408 37.39 -30.73 18.21
C THR A 408 36.07 -31.52 18.14
N GLY A 409 35.76 -32.18 16.99
CA GLY A 409 34.50 -32.91 16.82
C GLY A 409 33.28 -32.00 16.65
N TYR A 410 32.08 -32.58 16.67
CA TYR A 410 30.81 -31.83 16.61
C TYR A 410 30.54 -31.11 17.94
N GLY A 411 30.44 -29.80 17.91
CA GLY A 411 30.03 -29.02 19.08
C GLY A 411 29.53 -27.63 18.68
N PRO A 412 28.45 -27.13 19.29
CA PRO A 412 28.03 -25.75 19.10
C PRO A 412 29.08 -24.81 19.69
N LEU A 413 29.09 -23.60 19.15
CA LEU A 413 30.11 -22.58 19.45
C LEU A 413 29.50 -21.38 20.18
N LYS A 414 30.38 -20.70 20.94
CA LYS A 414 30.12 -19.41 21.57
C LYS A 414 30.87 -18.26 20.87
N THR A 415 31.80 -18.60 19.98
CA THR A 415 32.68 -17.59 19.37
C THR A 415 31.92 -16.56 18.57
N THR A 416 32.34 -15.31 18.68
CA THR A 416 31.97 -14.21 17.78
C THR A 416 33.25 -13.77 17.08
N LEU A 417 33.17 -13.57 15.77
CA LEU A 417 34.25 -12.99 15.00
C LEU A 417 33.75 -11.70 14.36
N GLU A 418 34.60 -10.69 14.29
CA GLU A 418 34.33 -9.36 13.78
C GLU A 418 35.19 -9.04 12.58
N TYR A 419 34.59 -8.51 11.51
CA TYR A 419 35.21 -8.15 10.26
C TYR A 419 35.37 -6.63 10.16
N ASP A 420 36.57 -6.17 9.79
CA ASP A 420 36.89 -4.76 9.63
C ASP A 420 36.89 -4.27 8.17
N GLY A 421 36.39 -5.09 7.23
CA GLY A 421 36.45 -4.85 5.79
C GLY A 421 37.68 -5.48 5.11
N SER A 422 38.57 -6.15 5.89
CA SER A 422 39.79 -6.78 5.35
C SER A 422 40.21 -8.04 6.13
N SER A 423 39.99 -8.06 7.42
CA SER A 423 40.42 -9.12 8.30
C SER A 423 39.44 -9.41 9.45
N TRP A 424 39.55 -10.57 10.04
CA TRP A 424 38.74 -11.02 11.16
C TRP A 424 39.50 -10.95 12.48
N SER A 425 38.83 -10.53 13.53
CA SER A 425 39.28 -10.55 14.92
C SER A 425 38.28 -11.23 15.82
N GLU A 426 38.70 -11.72 17.00
CA GLU A 426 37.79 -12.27 17.98
C GLU A 426 37.04 -11.14 18.73
N GLY A 427 35.70 -11.27 18.79
CA GLY A 427 34.82 -10.47 19.64
C GLY A 427 34.45 -11.21 20.92
N GLY A 428 33.53 -10.63 21.71
CA GLY A 428 33.02 -11.27 22.93
C GLY A 428 32.22 -12.51 22.65
N ALA A 429 32.44 -13.58 23.45
CA ALA A 429 31.73 -14.85 23.28
C ALA A 429 30.27 -14.75 23.75
N LEU A 430 29.35 -15.47 23.06
CA LEU A 430 27.98 -15.71 23.49
C LEU A 430 27.97 -16.36 24.90
N ASN A 431 26.96 -16.02 25.70
CA ASN A 431 26.76 -16.69 27.00
C ASN A 431 26.31 -18.14 26.81
N ILE A 432 25.45 -18.38 25.79
CA ILE A 432 24.93 -19.73 25.47
C ILE A 432 25.45 -20.13 24.07
N GLU A 433 26.08 -21.28 23.99
CA GLU A 433 26.44 -21.87 22.69
C GLU A 433 25.20 -22.17 21.87
N LYS A 434 25.18 -21.77 20.59
CA LYS A 434 24.02 -21.99 19.72
C LYS A 434 24.39 -22.09 18.23
N TYR A 435 23.57 -22.83 17.49
CA TYR A 435 23.64 -22.94 16.05
C TYR A 435 22.23 -23.00 15.45
N LEU A 436 22.07 -22.81 14.14
CA LEU A 436 20.76 -22.68 13.48
C LEU A 436 19.90 -21.57 14.10
N HIS A 437 20.53 -20.58 14.67
CA HIS A 437 19.94 -19.39 15.24
C HIS A 437 19.90 -18.26 14.21
N ALA A 438 19.24 -17.17 14.53
CA ALA A 438 19.22 -15.96 13.73
C ALA A 438 19.92 -14.81 14.44
N ALA A 439 20.33 -13.80 13.66
CA ALA A 439 20.87 -12.57 14.20
C ALA A 439 20.33 -11.35 13.43
N ALA A 440 20.40 -10.17 14.06
CA ALA A 440 20.03 -8.88 13.51
C ALA A 440 20.93 -7.78 14.11
N GLY A 441 20.93 -6.59 13.49
CA GLY A 441 21.63 -5.44 14.02
C GLY A 441 22.97 -5.13 13.35
N THR A 442 23.81 -4.39 14.06
CA THR A 442 25.14 -3.94 13.62
C THR A 442 26.23 -4.61 14.45
N GLN A 443 27.49 -4.60 13.97
CA GLN A 443 28.64 -5.15 14.69
C GLN A 443 28.76 -4.64 16.13
N THR A 444 28.37 -3.41 16.41
CA THR A 444 28.40 -2.78 17.74
C THR A 444 27.06 -2.81 18.50
N ALA A 445 26.00 -3.29 17.87
CA ALA A 445 24.66 -3.43 18.48
C ALA A 445 23.93 -4.60 17.80
N GLY A 446 24.33 -5.82 18.13
CA GLY A 446 23.84 -7.07 17.58
C GLY A 446 22.83 -7.77 18.48
N LEU A 447 21.96 -8.59 17.90
CA LEU A 447 21.01 -9.46 18.58
C LEU A 447 21.12 -10.87 18.00
N ALA A 448 21.32 -11.88 18.85
CA ALA A 448 21.28 -13.30 18.49
C ALA A 448 20.12 -13.98 19.20
N PHE A 449 19.28 -14.74 18.50
CA PHE A 449 18.05 -15.31 19.07
C PHE A 449 17.68 -16.65 18.46
N ALA A 450 16.86 -17.42 19.18
CA ALA A 450 16.45 -18.77 18.78
C ALA A 450 17.62 -19.77 18.72
N GLY A 451 17.43 -20.84 17.96
CA GLY A 451 18.50 -21.80 17.66
C GLY A 451 18.44 -23.13 18.41
N HIS A 452 19.57 -23.78 18.48
CA HIS A 452 19.72 -25.10 19.06
C HIS A 452 21.04 -25.22 19.82
N VAL A 453 21.07 -25.89 21.00
CA VAL A 453 22.26 -25.90 21.87
C VAL A 453 23.11 -27.18 21.76
N THR A 454 22.55 -28.35 21.51
CA THR A 454 23.30 -29.58 21.39
C THR A 454 22.88 -30.44 20.22
N PRO A 455 23.84 -31.15 19.54
CA PRO A 455 23.48 -32.05 18.43
C PRO A 455 22.71 -33.30 18.86
N SER A 456 22.83 -33.72 20.12
CA SER A 456 22.34 -35.00 20.62
C SER A 456 21.04 -34.94 21.41
N VAL A 457 20.61 -33.76 21.83
CA VAL A 457 19.32 -33.53 22.51
C VAL A 457 18.61 -32.37 21.79
N PRO A 458 17.36 -32.56 21.34
CA PRO A 458 16.65 -31.48 20.65
C PRO A 458 16.24 -30.39 21.64
N ALA A 459 17.21 -29.60 22.08
CA ALA A 459 16.99 -28.44 22.95
C ALA A 459 16.88 -27.17 22.08
N LEU A 460 15.68 -26.91 21.58
CA LEU A 460 15.38 -25.64 20.93
C LEU A 460 15.49 -24.51 21.94
N GLN A 461 15.92 -23.36 21.43
CA GLN A 461 16.09 -22.15 22.24
C GLN A 461 15.06 -21.11 21.87
N ASP A 462 14.54 -20.43 22.89
CA ASP A 462 13.80 -19.18 22.84
C ASP A 462 14.64 -17.98 23.29
N THR A 463 15.85 -18.24 23.81
CA THR A 463 16.73 -17.21 24.39
C THR A 463 17.26 -16.22 23.35
N SER A 464 17.35 -14.95 23.77
CA SER A 464 18.05 -13.90 23.02
C SER A 464 19.26 -13.39 23.80
N GLU A 465 20.25 -12.93 23.06
CA GLU A 465 21.43 -12.26 23.61
C GLU A 465 21.73 -10.99 22.80
N GLU A 466 22.09 -9.92 23.50
CA GLU A 466 22.40 -8.60 22.95
C GLU A 466 23.90 -8.32 23.00
N TYR A 467 24.45 -7.88 21.87
CA TYR A 467 25.87 -7.54 21.71
C TYR A 467 26.09 -6.04 21.74
N ASN A 468 27.07 -5.57 22.50
CA ASN A 468 27.41 -4.16 22.60
C ASN A 468 28.70 -3.78 21.88
N GLY A 469 29.23 -4.65 21.01
CA GLY A 469 30.53 -4.49 20.34
C GLY A 469 31.71 -5.07 21.12
N SER A 470 31.49 -5.65 22.31
CA SER A 470 32.58 -6.29 23.09
C SER A 470 32.10 -7.46 23.92
N SER A 471 30.85 -7.53 24.31
CA SER A 471 30.28 -8.59 25.15
C SER A 471 28.81 -8.82 24.86
N TRP A 472 28.34 -10.02 25.15
CA TRP A 472 26.95 -10.43 25.05
C TRP A 472 26.27 -10.38 26.43
N THR A 473 25.04 -9.91 26.47
CA THR A 473 24.16 -9.91 27.66
C THR A 473 22.82 -10.57 27.29
N SER A 474 22.18 -11.22 28.27
CA SER A 474 20.87 -11.84 28.03
C SER A 474 19.82 -10.78 27.73
N GLY A 475 19.07 -10.95 26.65
CA GLY A 475 17.87 -10.19 26.31
C GLY A 475 16.59 -10.90 26.78
N GLY A 476 15.43 -10.40 26.36
CA GLY A 476 14.14 -11.06 26.62
C GLY A 476 13.96 -12.31 25.76
N ASP A 477 13.35 -13.36 26.31
CA ASP A 477 13.12 -14.62 25.60
C ASP A 477 11.98 -14.50 24.57
N MET A 478 12.07 -15.26 23.46
CA MET A 478 11.00 -15.39 22.47
C MET A 478 9.81 -16.15 23.08
N ASN A 479 8.62 -15.91 22.54
CA ASN A 479 7.42 -16.64 22.98
C ASN A 479 7.42 -18.12 22.55
N THR A 480 8.19 -18.46 21.51
CA THR A 480 8.26 -19.82 20.97
C THR A 480 9.69 -20.24 20.66
N ALA A 481 10.16 -21.31 21.30
CA ALA A 481 11.47 -21.91 21.01
C ALA A 481 11.50 -22.46 19.58
N ARG A 482 12.46 -22.01 18.77
CA ARG A 482 12.57 -22.37 17.33
C ARG A 482 14.02 -22.41 16.86
N ARG A 483 14.27 -23.13 15.78
CA ARG A 483 15.53 -23.08 15.02
C ARG A 483 15.28 -22.81 13.55
N ASN A 484 16.33 -22.60 12.77
CA ASN A 484 16.23 -22.28 11.35
C ASN A 484 15.31 -21.06 11.06
N VAL A 485 15.35 -20.10 11.94
CA VAL A 485 14.59 -18.86 11.90
C VAL A 485 15.30 -17.87 10.99
N ALA A 486 14.55 -17.11 10.21
CA ALA A 486 15.10 -15.97 9.51
C ALA A 486 14.99 -14.71 10.39
N GLY A 487 16.06 -13.95 10.51
CA GLY A 487 16.15 -12.74 11.33
C GLY A 487 16.47 -11.51 10.49
N THR A 488 15.88 -10.37 10.87
CA THR A 488 16.18 -9.07 10.26
C THR A 488 15.88 -7.92 11.24
N GLY A 489 16.30 -6.70 10.89
CA GLY A 489 16.08 -5.53 11.72
C GLY A 489 17.31 -5.06 12.49
N THR A 490 17.09 -4.38 13.60
CA THR A 490 18.14 -3.87 14.51
C THR A 490 18.08 -4.57 15.86
N GLN A 491 19.07 -4.35 16.73
CA GLN A 491 19.06 -4.87 18.09
C GLN A 491 17.79 -4.53 18.87
N THR A 492 17.25 -3.32 18.69
CA THR A 492 16.07 -2.83 19.41
C THR A 492 14.77 -2.87 18.62
N ALA A 493 14.82 -3.36 17.37
CA ALA A 493 13.65 -3.50 16.50
C ALA A 493 13.89 -4.62 15.49
N ALA A 494 13.90 -5.87 15.99
CA ALA A 494 14.14 -7.07 15.19
C ALA A 494 12.84 -7.82 14.88
N LEU A 495 12.87 -8.61 13.81
CA LEU A 495 11.81 -9.51 13.39
C LEU A 495 12.36 -10.93 13.25
N ALA A 496 11.70 -11.87 13.89
CA ALA A 496 11.94 -13.31 13.78
C ALA A 496 10.85 -13.95 12.93
N CYS A 497 11.22 -14.50 11.77
CA CYS A 497 10.29 -15.02 10.78
C CYS A 497 10.36 -16.54 10.70
N ALA A 498 9.22 -17.23 10.75
CA ALA A 498 9.09 -18.66 10.48
C ALA A 498 9.99 -19.54 11.36
N GLY A 499 10.55 -20.61 10.81
CA GLY A 499 11.46 -21.53 11.48
C GLY A 499 10.88 -22.92 11.66
N TYR A 500 11.51 -23.70 12.57
CA TYR A 500 11.12 -25.07 12.89
C TYR A 500 10.99 -25.25 14.41
N SER A 501 9.86 -25.79 14.86
CA SER A 501 9.55 -26.09 16.26
C SER A 501 8.84 -27.46 16.33
N PRO A 502 9.56 -28.58 16.49
CA PRO A 502 8.99 -29.93 16.54
C PRO A 502 8.02 -30.05 17.72
N GLY A 503 6.88 -30.70 17.50
CA GLY A 503 5.82 -30.86 18.49
C GLY A 503 4.83 -29.71 18.56
N SER A 504 5.04 -28.63 17.81
CA SER A 504 4.00 -27.69 17.46
C SER A 504 3.12 -28.26 16.34
N SER A 505 1.91 -27.76 16.18
CA SER A 505 1.05 -28.15 15.06
C SER A 505 0.70 -26.92 14.23
N PRO A 506 1.31 -26.73 13.04
CA PRO A 506 2.34 -27.57 12.38
C PRO A 506 3.75 -27.42 13.00
N ASP A 507 4.63 -28.41 12.81
CA ASP A 507 6.04 -28.36 13.23
C ASP A 507 6.84 -27.19 12.61
N PHE A 508 6.32 -26.59 11.57
CA PHE A 508 6.80 -25.40 10.90
C PHE A 508 5.80 -24.26 11.13
N PRO A 509 5.94 -23.50 12.22
CA PRO A 509 5.01 -22.43 12.51
C PRO A 509 5.11 -21.31 11.47
N LEU A 510 3.95 -20.74 11.10
CA LEU A 510 3.89 -19.48 10.38
C LEU A 510 4.27 -18.28 11.27
N ALA A 511 4.62 -18.54 12.52
CA ALA A 511 4.77 -17.57 13.59
C ALA A 511 5.86 -16.53 13.28
N ASN A 512 5.52 -15.29 13.57
CA ASN A 512 6.45 -14.18 13.59
C ASN A 512 6.43 -13.51 14.94
N GLU A 513 7.59 -13.05 15.34
CA GLU A 513 7.74 -12.31 16.59
C GLU A 513 8.63 -11.10 16.35
N SER A 514 8.32 -9.99 16.98
CA SER A 514 9.13 -8.77 16.97
C SER A 514 9.72 -8.47 18.32
N TYR A 515 10.96 -7.98 18.31
CA TYR A 515 11.70 -7.54 19.48
C TYR A 515 11.72 -6.01 19.57
N ASN A 516 11.48 -5.47 20.78
CA ASN A 516 11.44 -4.02 21.03
C ASN A 516 12.66 -3.51 21.82
N GLY A 517 13.73 -4.30 21.94
CA GLY A 517 14.90 -4.00 22.78
C GLY A 517 14.78 -4.52 24.20
N SER A 518 13.69 -5.21 24.57
CA SER A 518 13.53 -5.81 25.91
C SER A 518 12.66 -7.06 25.92
N SER A 519 11.70 -7.18 25.03
CA SER A 519 10.75 -8.30 24.99
C SER A 519 10.29 -8.63 23.57
N TRP A 520 9.87 -9.87 23.36
CA TRP A 520 9.29 -10.35 22.12
C TRP A 520 7.76 -10.30 22.16
N THR A 521 7.16 -9.93 21.04
CA THR A 521 5.72 -9.87 20.85
C THR A 521 5.34 -10.67 19.61
N SER A 522 4.30 -11.50 19.70
CA SER A 522 3.78 -12.27 18.57
C SER A 522 3.05 -11.34 17.59
N ASN A 523 3.34 -11.50 16.30
CA ASN A 523 2.76 -10.76 15.19
C ASN A 523 1.87 -11.67 14.32
N PRO A 524 1.08 -11.13 13.38
CA PRO A 524 0.35 -11.92 12.40
C PRO A 524 1.25 -12.89 11.64
N ASN A 525 0.70 -14.06 11.34
CA ASN A 525 1.40 -15.14 10.67
C ASN A 525 1.81 -14.77 9.24
N GLN A 526 2.92 -15.35 8.77
CA GLN A 526 3.27 -15.34 7.34
C GLN A 526 2.24 -16.11 6.50
N ASN A 527 2.21 -15.82 5.20
CA ASN A 527 1.33 -16.53 4.27
C ASN A 527 1.85 -17.94 3.93
N PHE A 528 3.17 -18.17 4.05
CA PHE A 528 3.79 -19.44 3.67
C PHE A 528 4.58 -20.06 4.83
N ILE A 529 4.40 -21.37 4.99
CA ILE A 529 5.14 -22.19 5.96
C ILE A 529 6.54 -22.44 5.43
N ARG A 530 7.57 -22.06 6.19
CA ARG A 530 8.98 -22.26 5.78
C ARG A 530 9.96 -22.33 6.94
N SER A 531 11.10 -23.00 6.71
CA SER A 531 12.29 -22.95 7.56
C SER A 531 13.52 -22.74 6.70
N ASN A 532 14.64 -22.32 7.27
CA ASN A 532 15.83 -21.96 6.50
C ASN A 532 15.56 -20.93 5.40
N ALA A 533 14.64 -20.02 5.65
CA ALA A 533 14.34 -18.88 4.82
C ALA A 533 15.38 -17.78 5.03
N VAL A 534 15.33 -16.76 4.21
CA VAL A 534 16.07 -15.52 4.40
C VAL A 534 15.10 -14.37 4.65
N ALA A 535 15.53 -13.38 5.43
CA ALA A 535 14.76 -12.16 5.67
C ALA A 535 15.66 -10.94 5.53
N SER A 536 15.08 -9.85 5.09
CA SER A 536 15.75 -8.55 4.95
C SER A 536 14.78 -7.41 5.21
N GLY A 537 15.29 -6.26 5.59
CA GLY A 537 14.55 -5.04 5.82
C GLY A 537 14.36 -4.68 7.29
N PRO A 538 13.98 -3.43 7.57
CA PRO A 538 13.67 -2.98 8.93
C PRO A 538 12.37 -3.62 9.43
N TYR A 539 12.16 -3.61 10.76
CA TYR A 539 10.93 -4.11 11.37
C TYR A 539 9.64 -3.57 10.72
N SER A 540 9.63 -2.31 10.32
CA SER A 540 8.45 -1.68 9.72
C SER A 540 8.17 -2.08 8.26
N SER A 541 9.14 -2.72 7.58
CA SER A 541 9.04 -3.09 6.16
C SER A 541 10.05 -4.18 5.83
N ALA A 542 9.71 -5.43 6.10
CA ALA A 542 10.59 -6.57 5.91
C ALA A 542 10.09 -7.51 4.80
N ILE A 543 11.01 -8.31 4.28
CA ILE A 543 10.70 -9.37 3.31
C ILE A 543 11.26 -10.71 3.80
N SER A 544 10.56 -11.81 3.48
CA SER A 544 10.99 -13.17 3.77
C SER A 544 10.78 -14.04 2.53
N VAL A 545 11.80 -14.81 2.14
CA VAL A 545 11.76 -15.60 0.90
C VAL A 545 12.56 -16.88 1.02
N ALA A 546 12.39 -17.79 0.09
CA ALA A 546 13.05 -19.08 0.02
C ALA A 546 12.75 -19.99 1.24
N GLY A 547 13.50 -21.06 1.39
CA GLY A 547 13.36 -22.00 2.50
C GLY A 547 12.74 -23.33 2.08
N ALA A 548 12.44 -24.15 3.08
CA ALA A 548 11.80 -25.45 2.90
C ALA A 548 10.48 -25.52 3.64
N SER A 549 9.45 -26.11 3.03
CA SER A 549 8.15 -26.39 3.64
C SER A 549 8.06 -27.87 4.10
N PRO A 550 7.10 -28.22 4.98
CA PRO A 550 6.97 -29.56 5.53
C PRO A 550 6.51 -30.65 4.54
N ALA A 551 5.97 -30.31 3.40
CA ALA A 551 5.63 -31.29 2.37
C ALA A 551 6.91 -31.93 1.81
N PRO A 552 6.92 -33.22 1.42
CA PRO A 552 8.17 -33.95 1.18
C PRO A 552 9.07 -33.19 0.20
N ALA A 553 10.14 -32.59 0.75
CA ALA A 553 11.18 -31.83 0.06
C ALA A 553 10.66 -30.65 -0.81
N ALA A 554 9.54 -30.04 -0.47
CA ALA A 554 9.06 -28.87 -1.21
C ALA A 554 9.86 -27.64 -0.80
N LEU A 555 10.70 -27.19 -1.72
CA LEU A 555 11.42 -25.94 -1.60
C LEU A 555 10.49 -24.78 -2.00
N ASP A 556 10.65 -23.65 -1.33
CA ASP A 556 9.86 -22.46 -1.58
C ASP A 556 10.64 -21.42 -2.40
N GLN A 557 9.94 -20.68 -3.22
CA GLN A 557 10.44 -19.56 -4.00
C GLN A 557 9.61 -18.29 -3.80
N THR A 558 8.53 -18.38 -3.00
CA THR A 558 7.61 -17.26 -2.79
C THR A 558 8.22 -16.21 -1.87
N LEU A 559 7.84 -14.98 -2.07
CA LEU A 559 8.20 -13.86 -1.22
C LEU A 559 6.99 -13.44 -0.38
N ASP A 560 7.20 -13.25 0.91
CA ASP A 560 6.29 -12.55 1.80
C ASP A 560 6.85 -11.17 2.12
N GLN A 561 5.99 -10.15 2.10
CA GLN A 561 6.30 -8.76 2.40
C GLN A 561 5.54 -8.32 3.65
N TRP A 562 6.27 -7.79 4.62
CA TRP A 562 5.76 -7.25 5.88
C TRP A 562 5.70 -5.72 5.82
N ASN A 563 4.58 -5.12 6.18
CA ASN A 563 4.40 -3.66 6.19
C ASN A 563 4.36 -3.05 7.61
N GLY A 564 4.80 -3.79 8.63
CA GLY A 564 4.72 -3.39 10.03
C GLY A 564 3.48 -3.93 10.76
N THR A 565 2.48 -4.42 10.03
CA THR A 565 1.18 -4.89 10.58
C THR A 565 0.71 -6.21 10.02
N ILE A 566 0.85 -6.44 8.71
CA ILE A 566 0.39 -7.66 8.01
C ILE A 566 1.40 -8.11 6.96
N TRP A 567 1.30 -9.38 6.58
CA TRP A 567 2.06 -9.96 5.49
C TRP A 567 1.24 -9.99 4.21
N SER A 568 1.88 -9.66 3.09
CA SER A 568 1.34 -9.79 1.74
C SER A 568 2.27 -10.63 0.87
N THR A 569 1.72 -11.30 -0.14
CA THR A 569 2.52 -12.09 -1.07
C THR A 569 3.13 -11.19 -2.12
N GLY A 570 4.45 -11.31 -2.35
CA GLY A 570 5.19 -10.65 -3.42
C GLY A 570 5.57 -11.60 -4.57
N PRO A 571 6.41 -11.13 -5.51
CA PRO A 571 6.85 -11.93 -6.64
C PRO A 571 7.75 -13.10 -6.19
N ALA A 572 7.72 -14.19 -6.95
CA ALA A 572 8.53 -15.36 -6.65
C ALA A 572 9.93 -15.27 -7.27
N MET A 573 10.93 -15.90 -6.62
CA MET A 573 12.25 -16.16 -7.21
C MET A 573 12.14 -17.07 -8.43
N ALA A 574 13.10 -16.99 -9.33
CA ALA A 574 13.16 -17.90 -10.48
C ALA A 574 13.47 -19.35 -10.07
N ALA A 575 14.29 -19.54 -9.04
CA ALA A 575 14.71 -20.87 -8.59
C ALA A 575 14.39 -21.11 -7.11
N ARG A 576 13.79 -22.26 -6.82
CA ARG A 576 13.54 -22.74 -5.45
C ARG A 576 14.82 -23.12 -4.77
N ARG A 577 15.02 -22.69 -3.52
CA ARG A 577 16.20 -23.04 -2.73
C ARG A 577 15.98 -22.86 -1.24
N TYR A 578 16.77 -23.56 -0.42
CA TYR A 578 16.83 -23.35 1.03
C TYR A 578 18.27 -23.05 1.46
N GLN A 579 18.41 -22.43 2.62
CA GLN A 579 19.71 -21.97 3.14
C GLN A 579 20.53 -21.17 2.11
N PRO A 580 19.91 -20.30 1.30
CA PRO A 580 20.72 -19.43 0.47
C PRO A 580 21.38 -18.36 1.31
N GLY A 581 22.43 -17.77 0.76
CA GLY A 581 22.99 -16.55 1.26
C GLY A 581 22.14 -15.33 0.96
N HIS A 582 22.12 -14.40 1.86
CA HIS A 582 21.41 -13.14 1.66
C HIS A 582 22.23 -11.96 2.16
N GLY A 583 22.24 -10.89 1.38
CA GLY A 583 22.68 -9.58 1.81
C GLY A 583 21.45 -8.70 1.99
N GLY A 584 21.21 -8.25 3.19
CA GLY A 584 20.03 -7.45 3.51
C GLY A 584 19.81 -7.26 5.00
N GLY A 585 20.89 -7.29 5.75
CA GLY A 585 20.88 -7.18 7.21
C GLY A 585 20.23 -5.90 7.75
N GLY A 586 18.93 -5.79 7.65
CA GLY A 586 18.13 -4.89 8.46
C GLY A 586 17.92 -3.46 7.95
N ILE A 587 18.44 -3.07 6.79
CA ILE A 587 18.42 -1.64 6.39
C ILE A 587 17.57 -1.34 5.14
N GLY A 588 17.12 -2.33 4.38
CA GLY A 588 16.36 -2.07 3.15
C GLY A 588 15.44 -3.20 2.74
N THR A 589 14.43 -2.89 1.94
CA THR A 589 13.52 -3.85 1.33
C THR A 589 14.10 -4.54 0.09
N SER A 590 15.29 -4.16 -0.36
CA SER A 590 16.05 -4.84 -1.42
C SER A 590 16.81 -6.04 -0.85
N LEU A 591 16.93 -7.12 -1.60
CA LEU A 591 17.52 -8.36 -1.13
C LEU A 591 18.41 -9.00 -2.19
N LEU A 592 19.58 -9.45 -1.77
CA LEU A 592 20.43 -10.36 -2.52
C LEU A 592 20.22 -11.79 -1.99
N VAL A 593 19.93 -12.73 -2.86
CA VAL A 593 19.83 -14.17 -2.55
C VAL A 593 20.88 -14.91 -3.36
N SER A 594 21.90 -15.44 -2.73
CA SER A 594 23.03 -16.08 -3.40
C SER A 594 23.30 -17.49 -2.87
N GLY A 595 23.64 -18.41 -3.75
CA GLY A 595 23.93 -19.79 -3.37
C GLY A 595 22.69 -20.56 -2.91
N GLY A 596 22.86 -21.41 -1.89
CA GLY A 596 21.81 -22.27 -1.34
C GLY A 596 21.81 -23.68 -1.93
N HIS A 597 20.80 -24.47 -1.56
CA HIS A 597 20.64 -25.87 -2.01
C HIS A 597 19.27 -26.03 -2.72
N THR A 598 19.27 -26.61 -3.90
CA THR A 598 18.08 -26.79 -4.77
C THR A 598 17.27 -28.06 -4.47
N GLY A 599 17.60 -28.78 -3.40
CA GLY A 599 17.05 -30.11 -3.10
C GLY A 599 17.88 -31.24 -3.68
N SER A 600 18.63 -31.00 -4.76
CA SER A 600 19.49 -31.98 -5.41
C SER A 600 20.99 -31.62 -5.42
N ALA A 601 21.28 -30.30 -5.41
CA ALA A 601 22.66 -29.81 -5.50
C ALA A 601 22.80 -28.43 -4.83
N TYR A 602 24.04 -28.12 -4.41
CA TYR A 602 24.39 -26.74 -4.05
C TYR A 602 24.40 -25.86 -5.29
N SER A 603 23.98 -24.60 -5.13
CA SER A 603 23.89 -23.62 -6.19
C SER A 603 24.90 -22.50 -5.99
N ASN A 604 25.29 -21.86 -7.07
CA ASN A 604 26.01 -20.59 -7.06
C ASN A 604 25.20 -19.46 -7.70
N ALA A 605 23.97 -19.74 -8.07
CA ALA A 605 23.09 -18.74 -8.68
C ALA A 605 22.77 -17.61 -7.68
N THR A 606 22.72 -16.42 -8.20
CA THR A 606 22.37 -15.21 -7.47
C THR A 606 21.12 -14.59 -8.08
N GLU A 607 20.20 -14.18 -7.24
CA GLU A 607 19.01 -13.41 -7.62
C GLU A 607 18.92 -12.18 -6.73
N GLU A 608 18.55 -11.07 -7.34
CA GLU A 608 18.40 -9.76 -6.70
C GLU A 608 16.94 -9.34 -6.70
N PHE A 609 16.39 -9.05 -5.54
CA PHE A 609 15.05 -8.49 -5.41
C PHE A 609 15.13 -6.98 -5.35
N THR A 610 14.51 -6.33 -6.33
CA THR A 610 14.23 -4.90 -6.31
C THR A 610 12.78 -4.71 -5.87
N PRO A 611 12.51 -3.95 -4.81
CA PRO A 611 11.15 -3.67 -4.36
C PRO A 611 10.40 -2.85 -5.38
N GLU A 612 9.07 -2.78 -5.19
CA GLU A 612 8.25 -1.84 -5.94
C GLU A 612 8.83 -0.44 -5.85
N SER A 613 8.90 0.21 -6.97
CA SER A 613 9.38 1.58 -7.07
C SER A 613 8.42 2.43 -7.90
N THR A 614 8.32 3.70 -7.55
CA THR A 614 7.61 4.69 -8.34
C THR A 614 8.62 5.58 -9.04
N SER A 615 8.45 5.75 -10.33
CA SER A 615 9.25 6.65 -11.16
C SER A 615 8.36 7.52 -12.02
N LEU A 616 8.90 8.63 -12.53
CA LEU A 616 8.20 9.42 -13.52
C LEU A 616 7.86 8.57 -14.74
N ASN A 617 6.63 8.71 -15.22
CA ASN A 617 6.20 8.09 -16.46
C ASN A 617 6.82 8.84 -17.65
N LEU A 618 8.05 8.48 -17.98
CA LEU A 618 8.82 9.08 -19.07
C LEU A 618 8.68 8.26 -20.34
N LYS A 619 8.33 8.90 -21.44
CA LYS A 619 8.34 8.26 -22.78
C LYS A 619 9.50 8.80 -23.58
N THR A 620 10.28 7.88 -24.14
CA THR A 620 11.27 8.21 -25.15
C THR A 620 10.57 8.58 -26.45
N ILE A 621 10.99 9.68 -27.06
CA ILE A 621 10.52 10.09 -28.37
C ILE A 621 11.48 9.48 -29.38
N THR A 622 10.99 8.50 -30.12
CA THR A 622 11.73 7.89 -31.25
C THR A 622 11.29 8.56 -32.54
N ASP A 623 12.23 8.83 -33.43
CA ASP A 623 11.92 9.22 -34.81
C ASP A 623 11.19 8.05 -35.51
N SER A 624 10.01 8.32 -36.04
CA SER A 624 9.24 7.38 -36.85
C SER A 624 9.59 7.54 -38.32
#